data_38f1f17a7921755e3574a374c8f3791a
#
_entry.id   38f1f17a7921755e3574a374c8f3791a
#
_cell.length_a   1.000
_cell.length_b   1.000
_cell.length_c   1.000
_cell.angle_alpha   90.00
_cell.angle_beta   90.00
_cell.angle_gamma   90.00
#
_symmetry.space_group_name_H-M   'P 1'
#
loop_
_entity.id
_entity.type
_entity.pdbx_description
1 polymer ?
#
loop_
_entity_poly.entity_id
_entity_poly.type
_entity_poly.pdbx_seq_one_letter_code
_entity_poly.pdbx_strand_id
1 'polypeptide(L)'
;DRKAAARLLLELEEWMARYIKSFYNPKDSIQRMILAKEEHTARVRAICRELALFLRLSPEDMALAEIMGLLHDTGRFRQFTIYQTFNDAISEDHAELGLRVIEEAKLLRPLPEEARELVIFAIRNHNKKAIAETADPRRLFFARFLRDVDKLDIYRVLEPFLAPSDGSGISPDFLAKFATGEQ
;
A
#
# COMPACT_ATOMS: atom_id res chain seq x y z
N ASP A 1 -8.63 -10.34 19.34
CA ASP A 1 -8.12 -11.71 19.52
C ASP A 1 -6.95 -11.98 18.57
N ARG A 2 -5.75 -12.18 19.16
CA ARG A 2 -4.47 -12.39 18.43
C ARG A 2 -4.57 -13.50 17.37
N LYS A 3 -5.24 -14.62 17.69
CA LYS A 3 -5.38 -15.74 16.75
C LYS A 3 -6.27 -15.38 15.56
N ALA A 4 -7.30 -14.58 15.79
CA ALA A 4 -8.22 -14.15 14.74
C ALA A 4 -7.52 -13.22 13.74
N ALA A 5 -6.76 -12.23 14.19
CA ALA A 5 -6.04 -11.31 13.30
C ALA A 5 -4.94 -12.03 12.50
N ALA A 6 -4.18 -12.93 13.14
CA ALA A 6 -3.15 -13.71 12.44
C ALA A 6 -3.76 -14.67 11.39
N ARG A 7 -4.89 -15.30 11.70
CA ARG A 7 -5.62 -16.16 10.76
C ARG A 7 -6.13 -15.33 9.57
N LEU A 8 -6.74 -14.19 9.87
CA LEU A 8 -7.23 -13.29 8.82
C LEU A 8 -6.10 -12.85 7.90
N LEU A 9 -4.91 -12.53 8.43
CA LEU A 9 -3.77 -12.15 7.61
C LEU A 9 -3.43 -13.22 6.57
N LEU A 10 -3.40 -14.51 6.96
CA LEU A 10 -3.16 -15.61 6.01
C LEU A 10 -4.25 -15.70 4.93
N GLU A 11 -5.51 -15.57 5.32
CA GLU A 11 -6.64 -15.57 4.38
C GLU A 11 -6.54 -14.39 3.38
N LEU A 12 -6.12 -13.22 3.87
CA LEU A 12 -5.91 -12.02 3.03
C LEU A 12 -4.73 -12.17 2.08
N GLU A 13 -3.63 -12.82 2.51
CA GLU A 13 -2.49 -13.14 1.63
C GLU A 13 -2.90 -14.02 0.46
N GLU A 14 -3.63 -15.09 0.73
CA GLU A 14 -4.13 -15.97 -0.31
C GLU A 14 -5.12 -15.26 -1.24
N TRP A 15 -6.00 -14.41 -0.69
CA TRP A 15 -6.93 -13.64 -1.48
C TRP A 15 -6.18 -12.64 -2.38
N MET A 16 -5.22 -11.87 -1.82
CA MET A 16 -4.45 -10.88 -2.56
C MET A 16 -3.64 -11.54 -3.69
N ALA A 17 -3.02 -12.70 -3.44
CA ALA A 17 -2.30 -13.43 -4.48
C ALA A 17 -3.21 -13.82 -5.65
N ARG A 18 -4.44 -14.30 -5.37
CA ARG A 18 -5.42 -14.60 -6.43
C ARG A 18 -5.90 -13.34 -7.14
N TYR A 19 -6.17 -12.28 -6.38
CA TYR A 19 -6.63 -10.99 -6.89
C TYR A 19 -5.60 -10.39 -7.86
N ILE A 20 -4.33 -10.30 -7.48
CA ILE A 20 -3.26 -9.78 -8.33
C ILE A 20 -3.10 -10.63 -9.60
N LYS A 21 -3.08 -11.96 -9.48
CA LYS A 21 -2.97 -12.85 -10.64
C LYS A 21 -4.11 -12.68 -11.64
N SER A 22 -5.29 -12.26 -11.21
CA SER A 22 -6.42 -11.98 -12.12
C SER A 22 -6.15 -10.80 -13.07
N PHE A 23 -5.15 -9.96 -12.79
CA PHE A 23 -4.73 -8.83 -13.63
C PHE A 23 -3.52 -9.14 -14.51
N TYR A 24 -2.93 -10.33 -14.40
CA TYR A 24 -1.79 -10.69 -15.24
C TYR A 24 -2.16 -10.60 -16.72
N ASN A 25 -1.22 -10.08 -17.50
CA ASN A 25 -1.48 -9.73 -18.90
C ASN A 25 -0.36 -10.24 -19.80
N PRO A 26 -0.66 -10.83 -20.98
CA PRO A 26 0.36 -11.30 -21.92
C PRO A 26 1.21 -10.18 -22.54
N LYS A 27 0.75 -8.94 -22.46
CA LYS A 27 1.51 -7.78 -22.95
C LYS A 27 2.58 -7.37 -21.93
N ASP A 28 3.85 -7.53 -22.27
CA ASP A 28 4.99 -7.27 -21.39
C ASP A 28 4.97 -5.92 -20.68
N SER A 29 4.58 -4.85 -21.36
CA SER A 29 4.53 -3.51 -20.78
C SER A 29 3.50 -3.42 -19.65
N ILE A 30 2.34 -4.08 -19.79
CA ILE A 30 1.30 -4.12 -18.77
C ILE A 30 1.73 -5.05 -17.64
N GLN A 31 2.25 -6.24 -17.99
CA GLN A 31 2.69 -7.23 -17.01
C GLN A 31 3.76 -6.66 -16.08
N ARG A 32 4.75 -5.92 -16.62
CA ARG A 32 5.78 -5.28 -15.78
C ARG A 32 5.20 -4.31 -14.77
N MET A 33 4.18 -3.54 -15.13
CA MET A 33 3.53 -2.60 -14.22
C MET A 33 2.77 -3.32 -13.10
N ILE A 34 2.09 -4.43 -13.43
CA ILE A 34 1.42 -5.27 -12.43
C ILE A 34 2.44 -5.90 -11.47
N LEU A 35 3.52 -6.50 -12.00
CA LEU A 35 4.58 -7.09 -11.18
C LEU A 35 5.26 -6.06 -10.29
N ALA A 36 5.53 -4.86 -10.78
CA ALA A 36 6.13 -3.79 -9.98
C ALA A 36 5.26 -3.45 -8.76
N LYS A 37 3.93 -3.43 -8.91
CA LYS A 37 3.00 -3.19 -7.81
C LYS A 37 2.84 -4.40 -6.88
N GLU A 38 2.90 -5.61 -7.41
CA GLU A 38 2.93 -6.84 -6.61
C GLU A 38 4.17 -6.87 -5.69
N GLU A 39 5.35 -6.60 -6.25
CA GLU A 39 6.61 -6.53 -5.49
C GLU A 39 6.60 -5.41 -4.46
N HIS A 40 6.10 -4.22 -4.83
CA HIS A 40 5.92 -3.10 -3.91
C HIS A 40 5.05 -3.48 -2.72
N THR A 41 3.88 -4.07 -2.97
CA THR A 41 2.96 -4.54 -1.93
C THR A 41 3.64 -5.54 -0.97
N ALA A 42 4.40 -6.48 -1.51
CA ALA A 42 5.14 -7.47 -0.71
C ALA A 42 6.20 -6.80 0.18
N ARG A 43 6.97 -5.84 -0.37
CA ARG A 43 7.99 -5.10 0.39
C ARG A 43 7.37 -4.20 1.46
N VAL A 44 6.33 -3.43 1.13
CA VAL A 44 5.63 -2.57 2.10
C VAL A 44 5.11 -3.39 3.27
N ARG A 45 4.47 -4.54 3.00
CA ARG A 45 4.04 -5.44 4.08
C ARG A 45 5.21 -5.92 4.96
N ALA A 46 6.33 -6.32 4.35
CA ALA A 46 7.52 -6.74 5.10
C ALA A 46 8.07 -5.62 5.98
N ILE A 47 8.16 -4.39 5.45
CA ILE A 47 8.58 -3.21 6.21
C ILE A 47 7.59 -2.92 7.36
N CYS A 48 6.28 -3.04 7.12
CA CYS A 48 5.27 -2.91 8.18
C CYS A 48 5.56 -3.87 9.35
N ARG A 49 5.85 -5.13 9.05
CA ARG A 49 6.20 -6.12 10.06
C ARG A 49 7.49 -5.77 10.81
N GLU A 50 8.55 -5.43 10.09
CA GLU A 50 9.85 -5.08 10.68
C GLU A 50 9.73 -3.86 11.59
N LEU A 51 9.06 -2.80 11.12
CA LEU A 51 8.88 -1.57 11.89
C LEU A 51 7.98 -1.80 13.11
N ALA A 52 6.91 -2.58 12.97
CA ALA A 52 6.03 -2.94 14.08
C ALA A 52 6.78 -3.74 15.18
N LEU A 53 7.67 -4.65 14.77
CA LEU A 53 8.57 -5.36 15.70
C LEU A 53 9.54 -4.41 16.40
N PHE A 54 10.19 -3.52 15.64
CA PHE A 54 11.12 -2.51 16.18
C PHE A 54 10.44 -1.60 17.20
N LEU A 55 9.23 -1.15 16.91
CA LEU A 55 8.43 -0.30 17.80
C LEU A 55 7.79 -1.09 18.95
N ARG A 56 7.97 -2.41 19.00
CA ARG A 56 7.39 -3.31 20.02
C ARG A 56 5.87 -3.17 20.13
N LEU A 57 5.19 -3.06 19.00
CA LEU A 57 3.75 -3.01 18.97
C LEU A 57 3.15 -4.31 19.56
N SER A 58 1.91 -4.22 20.05
CA SER A 58 1.19 -5.41 20.48
C SER A 58 1.04 -6.42 19.33
N PRO A 59 0.91 -7.73 19.58
CA PRO A 59 0.71 -8.71 18.53
C PRO A 59 -0.52 -8.44 17.65
N GLU A 60 -1.55 -7.80 18.20
CA GLU A 60 -2.73 -7.38 17.47
C GLU A 60 -2.39 -6.21 16.52
N ASP A 61 -1.72 -5.18 17.04
CA ASP A 61 -1.30 -4.02 16.26
C ASP A 61 -0.30 -4.39 15.15
N MET A 62 0.58 -5.37 15.40
CA MET A 62 1.48 -5.92 14.38
C MET A 62 0.69 -6.55 13.23
N ALA A 63 -0.32 -7.38 13.56
CA ALA A 63 -1.17 -7.99 12.54
C ALA A 63 -1.96 -6.93 11.75
N LEU A 64 -2.49 -5.90 12.42
CA LEU A 64 -3.17 -4.79 11.75
C LEU A 64 -2.23 -4.00 10.84
N ALA A 65 -0.99 -3.73 11.27
CA ALA A 65 0.03 -3.08 10.44
C ALA A 65 0.34 -3.89 9.17
N GLU A 66 0.52 -5.20 9.29
CA GLU A 66 0.73 -6.08 8.13
C GLU A 66 -0.50 -6.12 7.21
N ILE A 67 -1.71 -6.15 7.75
CA ILE A 67 -2.96 -6.08 6.96
C ILE A 67 -3.04 -4.76 6.18
N MET A 68 -2.71 -3.63 6.82
CA MET A 68 -2.67 -2.33 6.17
C MET A 68 -1.65 -2.31 5.03
N GLY A 69 -0.43 -2.78 5.27
CA GLY A 69 0.61 -2.87 4.25
C GLY A 69 0.25 -3.77 3.08
N LEU A 70 -0.44 -4.90 3.34
CA LEU A 70 -0.91 -5.82 2.31
C LEU A 70 -2.01 -5.22 1.44
N LEU A 71 -2.92 -4.43 2.03
CA LEU A 71 -4.14 -3.98 1.35
C LEU A 71 -4.09 -2.54 0.82
N HIS A 72 -3.09 -1.72 1.20
CA HIS A 72 -3.09 -0.27 0.91
C HIS A 72 -3.22 0.07 -0.58
N ASP A 73 -2.54 -0.68 -1.43
CA ASP A 73 -2.47 -0.48 -2.88
C ASP A 73 -3.39 -1.43 -3.69
N THR A 74 -4.36 -2.09 -3.06
CA THR A 74 -5.34 -3.00 -3.72
C THR A 74 -6.01 -2.33 -4.92
N GLY A 75 -6.30 -1.04 -4.85
CA GLY A 75 -6.91 -0.27 -5.93
C GLY A 75 -6.02 -0.08 -7.16
N ARG A 76 -4.70 -0.13 -7.03
CA ARG A 76 -3.74 0.10 -8.12
C ARG A 76 -3.89 -0.88 -9.27
N PHE A 77 -4.20 -2.14 -8.98
CA PHE A 77 -4.39 -3.17 -10.00
C PHE A 77 -5.61 -2.88 -10.88
N ARG A 78 -6.75 -2.52 -10.26
CA ARG A 78 -7.96 -2.11 -10.97
C ARG A 78 -7.77 -0.78 -11.68
N GLN A 79 -7.13 0.21 -11.03
CA GLN A 79 -6.83 1.52 -11.61
C GLN A 79 -6.03 1.39 -12.90
N PHE A 80 -4.91 0.64 -12.86
CA PHE A 80 -4.08 0.48 -14.05
C PHE A 80 -4.80 -0.26 -15.18
N THR A 81 -5.61 -1.26 -14.86
CA THR A 81 -6.39 -1.99 -15.87
C THR A 81 -7.41 -1.10 -16.59
N ILE A 82 -8.05 -0.17 -15.86
CA ILE A 82 -9.07 0.71 -16.42
C ILE A 82 -8.44 1.90 -17.13
N TYR A 83 -7.47 2.56 -16.51
CA TYR A 83 -6.97 3.87 -16.92
C TYR A 83 -5.57 3.83 -17.56
N GLN A 84 -4.88 2.70 -17.50
CA GLN A 84 -3.49 2.52 -17.99
C GLN A 84 -2.49 3.51 -17.37
N THR A 85 -2.77 3.99 -16.16
CA THR A 85 -1.93 4.92 -15.40
C THR A 85 -2.09 4.68 -13.90
N PHE A 86 -1.07 5.06 -13.13
CA PHE A 86 -1.11 5.14 -11.67
C PHE A 86 -1.27 6.58 -11.16
N ASN A 87 -1.50 7.55 -12.05
CA ASN A 87 -1.69 8.93 -11.66
C ASN A 87 -3.14 9.20 -11.23
N ASP A 88 -3.35 9.38 -9.93
CA ASP A 88 -4.67 9.63 -9.34
C ASP A 88 -5.33 10.91 -9.89
N ALA A 89 -4.53 11.92 -10.31
CA ALA A 89 -5.06 13.20 -10.78
C ALA A 89 -5.77 13.11 -12.14
N ILE A 90 -5.43 12.14 -12.97
CA ILE A 90 -6.01 11.91 -14.30
C ILE A 90 -6.78 10.60 -14.41
N SER A 91 -6.98 9.91 -13.30
CA SER A 91 -7.76 8.67 -13.24
C SER A 91 -8.72 8.70 -12.04
N GLU A 92 -8.45 7.92 -11.02
CA GLU A 92 -9.24 7.80 -9.81
C GLU A 92 -8.34 7.62 -8.60
N ASP A 93 -8.75 8.13 -7.45
CA ASP A 93 -8.04 7.93 -6.19
C ASP A 93 -7.93 6.43 -5.87
N HIS A 94 -6.71 5.90 -5.90
CA HIS A 94 -6.47 4.48 -5.73
C HIS A 94 -6.78 3.96 -4.32
N ALA A 95 -6.67 4.83 -3.30
CA ALA A 95 -7.01 4.43 -1.93
C ALA A 95 -8.53 4.20 -1.81
N GLU A 96 -9.34 5.12 -2.34
CA GLU A 96 -10.81 4.96 -2.36
C GLU A 96 -11.23 3.79 -3.25
N LEU A 97 -10.59 3.61 -4.41
CA LEU A 97 -10.83 2.46 -5.28
C LEU A 97 -10.49 1.14 -4.56
N GLY A 98 -9.36 1.11 -3.83
CA GLY A 98 -8.96 -0.04 -3.02
C GLY A 98 -9.95 -0.36 -1.91
N LEU A 99 -10.44 0.66 -1.20
CA LEU A 99 -11.46 0.48 -0.16
C LEU A 99 -12.78 -0.08 -0.72
N ARG A 100 -13.19 0.32 -1.93
CA ARG A 100 -14.36 -0.30 -2.57
C ARG A 100 -14.13 -1.78 -2.87
N VAL A 101 -12.95 -2.15 -3.38
CA VAL A 101 -12.60 -3.56 -3.61
C VAL A 101 -12.63 -4.37 -2.31
N ILE A 102 -12.04 -3.81 -1.23
CA ILE A 102 -12.01 -4.41 0.10
C ILE A 102 -13.42 -4.64 0.63
N GLU A 103 -14.32 -3.67 0.45
CA GLU A 103 -15.72 -3.77 0.88
C GLU A 103 -16.52 -4.76 0.02
N GLU A 104 -16.41 -4.69 -1.32
CA GLU A 104 -17.05 -5.62 -2.26
C GLU A 104 -16.70 -7.08 -1.92
N ALA A 105 -15.43 -7.34 -1.61
CA ALA A 105 -14.93 -8.66 -1.23
C ALA A 105 -15.11 -8.99 0.26
N LYS A 106 -15.62 -8.05 1.06
CA LYS A 106 -15.88 -8.19 2.51
C LYS A 106 -14.64 -8.62 3.32
N LEU A 107 -13.45 -8.17 2.89
CA LEU A 107 -12.17 -8.68 3.41
C LEU A 107 -11.96 -8.39 4.90
N LEU A 108 -12.43 -7.25 5.38
CA LEU A 108 -12.22 -6.83 6.78
C LEU A 108 -13.39 -7.23 7.70
N ARG A 109 -14.42 -7.95 7.18
CA ARG A 109 -15.59 -8.36 7.96
C ARG A 109 -15.25 -9.18 9.23
N PRO A 110 -14.20 -10.03 9.23
CA PRO A 110 -13.81 -10.78 10.43
C PRO A 110 -13.22 -9.93 11.56
N LEU A 111 -12.79 -8.70 11.27
CA LEU A 111 -12.27 -7.79 12.30
C LEU A 111 -13.39 -7.18 13.14
N PRO A 112 -13.14 -6.93 14.44
CA PRO A 112 -13.96 -6.06 15.25
C PRO A 112 -14.12 -4.68 14.56
N GLU A 113 -15.24 -4.01 14.81
CA GLU A 113 -15.57 -2.74 14.14
C GLU A 113 -14.48 -1.68 14.31
N GLU A 114 -13.98 -1.52 15.54
CA GLU A 114 -12.90 -0.57 15.84
C GLU A 114 -11.61 -0.85 15.04
N ALA A 115 -11.20 -2.11 14.94
CA ALA A 115 -10.01 -2.50 14.18
C ALA A 115 -10.24 -2.33 12.66
N ARG A 116 -11.44 -2.64 12.17
CA ARG A 116 -11.82 -2.41 10.78
C ARG A 116 -11.77 -0.94 10.40
N GLU A 117 -12.37 -0.06 11.22
CA GLU A 117 -12.35 1.38 11.03
C GLU A 117 -10.91 1.95 11.05
N LEU A 118 -10.06 1.41 11.90
CA LEU A 118 -8.64 1.78 11.97
C LEU A 118 -7.91 1.47 10.65
N VAL A 119 -8.09 0.25 10.12
CA VAL A 119 -7.49 -0.16 8.84
C VAL A 119 -8.01 0.72 7.69
N ILE A 120 -9.32 0.93 7.62
CA ILE A 120 -9.94 1.78 6.60
C ILE A 120 -9.40 3.21 6.67
N PHE A 121 -9.28 3.79 7.88
CA PHE A 121 -8.76 5.15 8.06
C PHE A 121 -7.31 5.25 7.59
N ALA A 122 -6.45 4.30 7.94
CA ALA A 122 -5.05 4.30 7.53
C ALA A 122 -4.92 4.19 6.00
N ILE A 123 -5.63 3.25 5.37
CA ILE A 123 -5.61 3.07 3.91
C ILE A 123 -6.14 4.33 3.20
N ARG A 124 -7.26 4.92 3.65
CA ARG A 124 -7.83 6.13 3.05
C ARG A 124 -6.88 7.31 3.05
N ASN A 125 -6.01 7.40 4.05
CA ASN A 125 -5.14 8.56 4.26
C ASN A 125 -3.70 8.35 3.76
N HIS A 126 -3.31 7.15 3.28
CA HIS A 126 -1.90 6.89 2.97
C HIS A 126 -1.38 7.71 1.77
N ASN A 127 -2.23 8.00 0.78
CA ASN A 127 -1.90 8.78 -0.42
C ASN A 127 -2.25 10.28 -0.32
N LYS A 128 -2.87 10.73 0.77
CA LYS A 128 -3.33 12.14 0.91
C LYS A 128 -2.18 13.07 1.29
N LYS A 129 -2.26 14.34 0.84
CA LYS A 129 -1.30 15.39 1.25
C LYS A 129 -1.34 15.65 2.76
N ALA A 130 -2.52 15.63 3.34
CA ALA A 130 -2.73 15.72 4.78
C ALA A 130 -3.61 14.56 5.26
N ILE A 131 -3.32 14.05 6.45
CA ILE A 131 -4.18 13.06 7.12
C ILE A 131 -5.43 13.78 7.59
N ALA A 132 -6.60 13.17 7.41
CA ALA A 132 -7.86 13.69 7.92
C ALA A 132 -7.80 13.90 9.45
N GLU A 133 -8.48 14.93 9.92
CA GLU A 133 -8.54 15.20 11.36
C GLU A 133 -9.18 14.04 12.12
N THR A 134 -8.56 13.68 13.23
CA THR A 134 -9.06 12.63 14.12
C THR A 134 -8.61 12.94 15.55
N ALA A 135 -9.52 12.77 16.50
CA ALA A 135 -9.21 12.84 17.93
C ALA A 135 -8.62 11.50 18.45
N ASP A 136 -8.68 10.44 17.65
CA ASP A 136 -8.16 9.14 18.02
C ASP A 136 -6.65 9.05 17.73
N PRO A 137 -5.79 9.00 18.76
CA PRO A 137 -4.33 8.94 18.58
C PRO A 137 -3.88 7.65 17.89
N ARG A 138 -4.62 6.55 18.03
CA ARG A 138 -4.30 5.26 17.39
C ARG A 138 -4.55 5.32 15.89
N ARG A 139 -5.65 5.94 15.44
CA ARG A 139 -5.91 6.21 14.03
C ARG A 139 -4.81 7.08 13.41
N LEU A 140 -4.43 8.16 14.10
CA LEU A 140 -3.38 9.05 13.64
C LEU A 140 -2.03 8.33 13.53
N PHE A 141 -1.69 7.51 14.54
CA PHE A 141 -0.46 6.71 14.53
C PHE A 141 -0.41 5.78 13.32
N PHE A 142 -1.43 4.96 13.08
CA PHE A 142 -1.41 4.01 11.98
C PHE A 142 -1.49 4.66 10.59
N ALA A 143 -2.18 5.79 10.46
CA ALA A 143 -2.18 6.55 9.21
C ALA A 143 -0.78 7.10 8.88
N ARG A 144 -0.05 7.62 9.87
CA ARG A 144 1.36 8.05 9.72
C ARG A 144 2.27 6.86 9.44
N PHE A 145 2.12 5.80 10.22
CA PHE A 145 2.89 4.57 10.07
C PHE A 145 2.83 4.04 8.64
N LEU A 146 1.63 3.86 8.09
CA LEU A 146 1.46 3.33 6.73
C LEU A 146 2.04 4.27 5.67
N ARG A 147 1.83 5.59 5.80
CA ARG A 147 2.40 6.60 4.89
C ARG A 147 3.92 6.57 4.87
N ASP A 148 4.52 6.47 6.05
CA ASP A 148 5.98 6.48 6.17
C ASP A 148 6.58 5.19 5.60
N VAL A 149 5.96 4.04 5.85
CA VAL A 149 6.39 2.75 5.30
C VAL A 149 6.26 2.73 3.77
N ASP A 150 5.15 3.18 3.22
CA ASP A 150 4.96 3.27 1.77
C ASP A 150 6.06 4.13 1.12
N LYS A 151 6.35 5.31 1.68
CA LYS A 151 7.43 6.19 1.19
C LYS A 151 8.82 5.58 1.36
N LEU A 152 9.07 4.84 2.45
CA LEU A 152 10.35 4.17 2.65
C LEU A 152 10.66 3.17 1.53
N ASP A 153 9.66 2.41 1.06
CA ASP A 153 9.86 1.51 -0.09
C ASP A 153 10.18 2.28 -1.37
N ILE A 154 9.51 3.39 -1.62
CA ILE A 154 9.78 4.26 -2.77
C ILE A 154 11.23 4.80 -2.71
N TYR A 155 11.67 5.33 -1.57
CA TYR A 155 13.03 5.82 -1.40
C TYR A 155 14.07 4.72 -1.57
N ARG A 156 13.85 3.53 -1.02
CA ARG A 156 14.74 2.38 -1.18
C ARG A 156 14.91 1.97 -2.65
N VAL A 157 13.83 2.00 -3.42
CA VAL A 157 13.89 1.72 -4.87
C VAL A 157 14.63 2.82 -5.62
N LEU A 158 14.55 4.08 -5.17
CA LEU A 158 15.21 5.23 -5.80
C LEU A 158 16.67 5.40 -5.36
N GLU A 159 17.06 4.89 -4.19
CA GLU A 159 18.40 5.06 -3.63
C GLU A 159 19.55 4.73 -4.61
N PRO A 160 19.55 3.62 -5.36
CA PRO A 160 20.59 3.31 -6.32
C PRO A 160 20.74 4.35 -7.44
N PHE A 161 19.69 5.10 -7.69
CA PHE A 161 19.64 6.14 -8.72
C PHE A 161 19.97 7.53 -8.15
N LEU A 162 19.89 7.72 -6.83
CA LEU A 162 20.18 8.98 -6.14
C LEU A 162 21.61 9.06 -5.67
N ALA A 163 22.30 7.92 -5.53
CA ALA A 163 23.72 7.89 -5.13
C ALA A 163 24.60 8.39 -6.29
N PRO A 164 25.39 9.45 -6.12
CA PRO A 164 26.27 9.96 -7.16
C PRO A 164 27.46 9.02 -7.32
N SER A 165 27.41 8.10 -8.27
CA SER A 165 28.52 7.21 -8.54
C SER A 165 29.32 7.56 -9.80
N ASP A 166 28.95 8.53 -10.63
CA ASP A 166 29.75 8.92 -11.81
C ASP A 166 29.12 9.96 -12.75
N GLY A 167 28.22 10.79 -12.27
CA GLY A 167 27.57 11.81 -13.12
C GLY A 167 26.34 11.31 -13.90
N SER A 168 25.90 10.07 -13.68
CA SER A 168 24.68 9.50 -14.29
C SER A 168 23.44 9.59 -13.38
N GLY A 169 23.43 10.51 -12.41
CA GLY A 169 22.29 10.74 -11.53
C GLY A 169 21.00 11.01 -12.32
N ILE A 170 19.88 10.48 -11.81
CA ILE A 170 18.56 10.75 -12.38
C ILE A 170 18.34 12.24 -12.51
N SER A 171 17.89 12.69 -13.67
CA SER A 171 17.57 14.10 -13.87
C SER A 171 16.47 14.55 -12.90
N PRO A 172 16.51 15.80 -12.42
CA PRO A 172 15.41 16.36 -11.63
C PRO A 172 14.05 16.19 -12.27
N ASP A 173 13.98 16.20 -13.61
CA ASP A 173 12.75 15.96 -14.39
C ASP A 173 12.21 14.53 -14.24
N PHE A 174 13.08 13.53 -14.15
CA PHE A 174 12.65 12.15 -13.89
C PHE A 174 12.08 12.01 -12.48
N LEU A 175 12.73 12.62 -11.49
CA LEU A 175 12.23 12.61 -10.10
C LEU A 175 10.89 13.36 -9.99
N ALA A 176 10.74 14.48 -10.69
CA ALA A 176 9.48 15.22 -10.75
C ALA A 176 8.38 14.37 -11.38
N LYS A 177 8.63 13.72 -12.52
CA LYS A 177 7.68 12.80 -13.19
C LYS A 177 7.30 11.61 -12.32
N PHE A 178 8.28 11.03 -11.60
CA PHE A 178 8.02 9.91 -10.69
C PHE A 178 7.18 10.34 -9.48
N ALA A 179 7.47 11.53 -8.93
CA ALA A 179 6.72 12.08 -7.78
C ALA A 179 5.30 12.55 -8.17
N THR A 180 5.10 12.99 -9.43
CA THR A 180 3.79 13.42 -9.95
C THR A 180 3.02 12.31 -10.65
N GLY A 181 3.66 11.14 -10.88
CA GLY A 181 3.06 10.04 -11.65
C GLY A 181 2.92 10.36 -13.14
N GLU A 182 3.58 11.39 -13.65
CA GLU A 182 3.66 11.69 -15.07
C GLU A 182 4.70 10.76 -15.73
N GLN A 183 4.24 9.95 -16.67
CA GLN A 183 5.07 9.22 -17.63
C GLN A 183 5.00 9.89 -18.99
#